data_27ab1bded7c589e644831f74263f126d
#
_entry.id   27ab1bded7c589e644831f74263f126d
#
_cell.length_a   1.000
_cell.length_b   1.000
_cell.length_c   1.000
_cell.angle_alpha   90.00
_cell.angle_beta   90.00
_cell.angle_gamma   90.00
#
_symmetry.space_group_name_H-M   'P 1'
#
loop_
_entity.id
_entity.type
_entity.pdbx_description
1 polymer ?
#
loop_
_entity_poly.entity_id
_entity_poly.type
_entity_poly.pdbx_seq_one_letter_code
_entity_poly.pdbx_strand_id
1 'polypeptide(L)'
;MKSNTIQNVLIISCLFLLVTSCKFSQTQSKSVSNPVKTSVYTVSENSIIPERTYVGVVEEGNKAFLSFPSPGKIKNVYVTVGQSVEEGQILAALESETWQQMHASALATLHQAEDAWERLTLLYESGSLPEIQYVEMQTKLEQAKAAEKIAARALAETKLHAPMAGVVGKRNVEQGMNVLPDQPVITLLNTQRPVIKIHVPENEMFDTKVGQPARIFVGALKSSEISGKITEKGVQAHPYTHGYDVKIAPDSHIIGLLPGMVCKVYVRNLPEENALIIPVRAIIPEPFNKGHFVWVLDEENRAQKRTVRPGTLVRGGITILEGLVPEDRVIEEGYQRVTVNSKVEVINE
;
A
#
# COMPACT_ATOMS: atom_id res chain seq x y z
N MET A 1 -24.71 -69.45 -83.88
CA MET A 1 -24.94 -69.01 -82.52
C MET A 1 -24.35 -70.03 -81.50
N LYS A 2 -23.05 -70.29 -81.49
CA LYS A 2 -22.43 -71.21 -80.49
C LYS A 2 -20.91 -70.84 -80.27
N SER A 3 -20.50 -69.56 -80.34
CA SER A 3 -19.09 -69.21 -80.20
C SER A 3 -18.78 -68.28 -79.05
N ASN A 4 -19.76 -67.62 -78.43
CA ASN A 4 -19.52 -66.58 -77.42
C ASN A 4 -19.53 -67.08 -75.95
N THR A 5 -19.94 -68.30 -75.70
CA THR A 5 -20.11 -68.84 -74.33
C THR A 5 -18.83 -69.39 -73.75
N ILE A 6 -17.88 -69.89 -74.60
CA ILE A 6 -16.60 -70.47 -74.13
C ILE A 6 -15.62 -69.38 -73.85
N GLN A 7 -15.68 -68.27 -74.56
CA GLN A 7 -14.70 -67.13 -74.33
C GLN A 7 -14.99 -66.36 -73.04
N ASN A 8 -16.28 -66.29 -72.65
CA ASN A 8 -16.61 -65.62 -71.36
C ASN A 8 -16.35 -66.50 -70.15
N VAL A 9 -16.34 -67.82 -70.25
CA VAL A 9 -16.01 -68.72 -69.14
C VAL A 9 -14.51 -68.71 -68.91
N LEU A 10 -13.62 -68.55 -69.93
CA LEU A 10 -12.22 -68.53 -69.84
C LEU A 10 -11.71 -67.20 -69.24
N ILE A 11 -12.36 -66.07 -69.50
CA ILE A 11 -12.07 -64.74 -68.95
C ILE A 11 -12.47 -64.67 -67.48
N ILE A 12 -13.58 -65.28 -67.07
CA ILE A 12 -13.99 -65.30 -65.63
C ILE A 12 -13.08 -66.22 -64.80
N SER A 13 -12.54 -67.32 -65.38
CA SER A 13 -11.63 -68.22 -64.69
C SER A 13 -10.21 -67.57 -64.47
N CYS A 14 -9.74 -66.73 -65.41
CA CYS A 14 -8.49 -66.02 -65.26
C CYS A 14 -8.60 -64.84 -64.27
N LEU A 15 -9.80 -64.24 -64.14
CA LEU A 15 -9.99 -63.14 -63.21
C LEU A 15 -10.10 -63.62 -61.74
N PHE A 16 -10.46 -64.89 -61.50
CA PHE A 16 -10.54 -65.44 -60.13
C PHE A 16 -9.25 -65.97 -59.59
N LEU A 17 -8.21 -66.13 -60.40
CA LEU A 17 -6.84 -66.56 -59.95
C LEU A 17 -5.87 -65.40 -59.58
N LEU A 18 -6.30 -64.14 -59.81
CA LEU A 18 -5.48 -62.98 -59.48
C LEU A 18 -5.79 -62.35 -58.11
N VAL A 19 -6.74 -62.86 -57.34
CA VAL A 19 -7.19 -62.27 -56.05
C VAL A 19 -6.59 -62.95 -54.83
N THR A 20 -5.76 -64.01 -54.98
CA THR A 20 -5.25 -64.80 -53.83
C THR A 20 -3.79 -64.56 -53.47
N SER A 21 -3.15 -63.43 -53.89
CA SER A 21 -1.78 -63.20 -53.53
C SER A 21 -1.50 -61.73 -53.09
N CYS A 22 -2.12 -61.32 -52.00
CA CYS A 22 -1.62 -60.20 -51.19
C CYS A 22 -1.92 -60.46 -49.72
N LYS A 23 -1.19 -61.40 -49.12
CA LYS A 23 -0.94 -61.34 -47.68
C LYS A 23 0.03 -60.20 -47.48
N PHE A 24 -0.53 -58.99 -47.23
CA PHE A 24 0.21 -57.85 -46.71
C PHE A 24 0.58 -58.16 -45.28
N SER A 25 1.82 -58.66 -45.14
CA SER A 25 2.46 -58.82 -43.83
C SER A 25 2.62 -57.42 -43.24
N GLN A 26 1.71 -56.99 -42.37
CA GLN A 26 1.92 -55.82 -41.52
C GLN A 26 3.06 -56.17 -40.57
N THR A 27 4.27 -55.91 -41.03
CA THR A 27 5.41 -55.75 -40.15
C THR A 27 5.13 -54.50 -39.34
N GLN A 28 4.60 -54.66 -38.14
CA GLN A 28 4.65 -53.59 -37.13
C GLN A 28 6.14 -53.30 -36.91
N SER A 29 6.62 -52.30 -37.60
CA SER A 29 7.88 -51.67 -37.28
C SER A 29 7.71 -51.08 -35.88
N LYS A 30 8.18 -51.79 -34.86
CA LYS A 30 8.46 -51.26 -33.56
C LYS A 30 9.57 -50.25 -33.80
N SER A 31 9.20 -49.01 -34.09
CA SER A 31 10.09 -47.89 -34.08
C SER A 31 10.69 -47.82 -32.64
N VAL A 32 11.89 -48.35 -32.51
CA VAL A 32 12.72 -48.08 -31.35
C VAL A 32 13.14 -46.62 -31.49
N SER A 33 12.24 -45.72 -31.13
CA SER A 33 12.60 -44.30 -31.02
C SER A 33 13.63 -44.22 -29.90
N ASN A 34 14.82 -43.73 -30.24
CA ASN A 34 15.81 -43.35 -29.22
C ASN A 34 15.11 -42.46 -28.20
N PRO A 35 15.30 -42.68 -26.90
CA PRO A 35 14.67 -41.90 -25.88
C PRO A 35 15.02 -40.42 -26.08
N VAL A 36 14.03 -39.55 -25.97
CA VAL A 36 14.20 -38.10 -26.11
C VAL A 36 14.82 -37.59 -24.83
N LYS A 37 15.95 -36.91 -24.94
CA LYS A 37 16.64 -36.31 -23.80
C LYS A 37 15.89 -35.06 -23.36
N THR A 38 15.47 -35.00 -22.09
CA THR A 38 14.67 -33.88 -21.52
C THR A 38 15.14 -33.53 -20.12
N SER A 39 14.93 -32.26 -19.74
CA SER A 39 15.01 -31.83 -18.34
C SER A 39 13.62 -31.94 -17.72
N VAL A 40 13.57 -32.40 -16.49
CA VAL A 40 12.33 -32.66 -15.77
C VAL A 40 12.32 -31.82 -14.49
N TYR A 41 11.17 -31.30 -14.16
CA TYR A 41 10.91 -30.58 -12.93
C TYR A 41 9.86 -31.35 -12.12
N THR A 42 10.19 -31.69 -10.87
CA THR A 42 9.24 -32.32 -9.96
C THR A 42 8.38 -31.27 -9.30
N VAL A 43 7.06 -31.40 -9.49
CA VAL A 43 6.08 -30.45 -8.96
C VAL A 43 6.02 -30.55 -7.45
N SER A 44 6.38 -29.49 -6.78
CA SER A 44 6.27 -29.37 -5.34
C SER A 44 5.19 -28.37 -4.94
N GLU A 45 4.52 -28.65 -3.84
CA GLU A 45 3.61 -27.70 -3.21
C GLU A 45 4.44 -26.63 -2.49
N ASN A 46 4.32 -25.40 -2.96
CA ASN A 46 5.02 -24.28 -2.36
C ASN A 46 4.02 -23.34 -1.74
N SER A 47 4.31 -22.91 -0.51
CA SER A 47 3.57 -21.81 0.09
C SER A 47 3.92 -20.52 -0.66
N ILE A 48 2.94 -19.96 -1.32
CA ILE A 48 3.05 -18.65 -1.94
C ILE A 48 2.28 -17.64 -1.11
N ILE A 49 2.92 -16.49 -0.94
CA ILE A 49 2.26 -15.31 -0.41
C ILE A 49 1.97 -14.43 -1.61
N PRO A 50 0.72 -14.38 -2.09
CA PRO A 50 0.38 -13.51 -3.20
C PRO A 50 0.68 -12.06 -2.81
N GLU A 51 1.44 -11.36 -3.62
CA GLU A 51 1.74 -9.94 -3.42
C GLU A 51 1.02 -9.11 -4.47
N ARG A 52 0.27 -8.12 -4.02
CA ARG A 52 -0.32 -7.11 -4.89
C ARG A 52 0.58 -5.88 -4.92
N THR A 53 0.70 -5.30 -6.10
CA THR A 53 1.58 -4.15 -6.34
C THR A 53 0.76 -2.89 -6.53
N TYR A 54 1.10 -1.85 -5.76
CA TYR A 54 0.47 -0.53 -5.85
C TYR A 54 1.51 0.55 -6.03
N VAL A 55 1.09 1.67 -6.62
CA VAL A 55 1.86 2.92 -6.58
C VAL A 55 1.40 3.69 -5.35
N GLY A 56 2.35 4.09 -4.51
CA GLY A 56 2.09 4.87 -3.32
C GLY A 56 2.78 6.24 -3.37
N VAL A 57 2.28 7.13 -2.55
CA VAL A 57 2.88 8.45 -2.32
C VAL A 57 3.17 8.59 -0.83
N VAL A 58 4.35 9.09 -0.52
CA VAL A 58 4.73 9.42 0.86
C VAL A 58 3.96 10.67 1.27
N GLU A 59 3.22 10.57 2.36
CA GLU A 59 2.54 11.71 3.01
C GLU A 59 3.16 12.00 4.38
N GLU A 60 2.96 13.22 4.84
CA GLU A 60 3.27 13.58 6.22
C GLU A 60 2.37 12.80 7.20
N GLY A 61 2.93 12.37 8.34
CA GLY A 61 2.15 11.66 9.36
C GLY A 61 1.05 12.54 9.97
N ASN A 62 1.39 13.77 10.30
CA ASN A 62 0.47 14.79 10.78
C ASN A 62 0.80 16.13 10.15
N LYS A 63 -0.23 16.95 9.98
CA LYS A 63 -0.15 18.28 9.42
C LYS A 63 -0.92 19.24 10.31
N ALA A 64 -0.30 20.36 10.69
CA ALA A 64 -0.94 21.41 11.44
C ALA A 64 -1.01 22.68 10.59
N PHE A 65 -2.23 23.19 10.43
CA PHE A 65 -2.49 24.51 9.87
C PHE A 65 -2.56 25.51 11.02
N LEU A 66 -1.58 26.40 11.08
CA LEU A 66 -1.44 27.35 12.16
C LEU A 66 -2.01 28.69 11.72
N SER A 67 -2.88 29.26 12.55
CA SER A 67 -3.50 30.57 12.37
C SER A 67 -3.42 31.38 13.66
N PHE A 68 -3.54 32.69 13.57
CA PHE A 68 -3.73 33.52 14.74
C PHE A 68 -5.22 33.55 15.11
N PRO A 69 -5.57 33.42 16.39
CA PRO A 69 -6.98 33.52 16.82
C PRO A 69 -7.50 34.98 16.84
N SER A 70 -6.58 35.95 16.82
CA SER A 70 -6.92 37.38 16.81
C SER A 70 -6.43 38.06 15.53
N PRO A 71 -7.14 39.03 15.01
CA PRO A 71 -6.69 39.81 13.86
C PRO A 71 -5.51 40.70 14.25
N GLY A 72 -4.64 40.99 13.31
CA GLY A 72 -3.51 41.87 13.56
C GLY A 72 -2.55 41.94 12.37
N LYS A 73 -1.56 42.85 12.51
CA LYS A 73 -0.48 43.00 11.53
C LYS A 73 0.71 42.20 11.98
N ILE A 74 1.31 41.45 11.05
CA ILE A 74 2.51 40.66 11.30
C ILE A 74 3.69 41.58 11.58
N LYS A 75 4.24 41.49 12.78
CA LYS A 75 5.45 42.21 13.19
C LYS A 75 6.69 41.53 12.65
N ASN A 76 6.82 40.22 12.91
CA ASN A 76 7.97 39.42 12.48
C ASN A 76 7.51 38.00 12.12
N VAL A 77 8.24 37.38 11.16
CA VAL A 77 8.19 35.95 10.87
C VAL A 77 9.61 35.40 11.10
N TYR A 78 9.73 34.40 11.96
CA TYR A 78 11.03 33.89 12.45
C TYR A 78 11.49 32.64 11.73
N VAL A 79 10.69 32.11 10.81
CA VAL A 79 10.95 30.82 10.13
C VAL A 79 10.83 30.93 8.62
N THR A 80 11.56 30.05 7.94
CA THR A 80 11.53 29.89 6.48
C THR A 80 10.97 28.53 6.10
N VAL A 81 10.47 28.41 4.86
CA VAL A 81 10.00 27.14 4.31
C VAL A 81 11.15 26.13 4.26
N GLY A 82 10.91 24.90 4.69
CA GLY A 82 11.93 23.84 4.81
C GLY A 82 12.71 23.86 6.14
N GLN A 83 12.53 24.86 7.00
CA GLN A 83 13.20 24.93 8.30
C GLN A 83 12.56 23.94 9.29
N SER A 84 13.40 23.21 10.02
CA SER A 84 12.98 22.39 11.16
C SER A 84 12.72 23.28 12.38
N VAL A 85 11.67 22.99 13.13
CA VAL A 85 11.24 23.69 14.33
C VAL A 85 10.91 22.71 15.45
N GLU A 86 11.12 23.14 16.69
CA GLU A 86 10.79 22.39 17.89
C GLU A 86 9.40 22.77 18.41
N GLU A 87 8.80 21.90 19.22
CA GLU A 87 7.56 22.20 19.92
C GLU A 87 7.74 23.42 20.85
N GLY A 88 6.79 24.35 20.83
CA GLY A 88 6.83 25.59 21.58
C GLY A 88 7.67 26.73 20.95
N GLN A 89 8.41 26.45 19.86
CA GLN A 89 9.18 27.49 19.17
C GLN A 89 8.28 28.57 18.58
N ILE A 90 8.65 29.85 18.72
CA ILE A 90 7.92 30.98 18.12
C ILE A 90 8.18 31.00 16.62
N LEU A 91 7.10 31.01 15.84
CA LEU A 91 7.14 30.99 14.37
C LEU A 91 6.88 32.37 13.76
N ALA A 92 5.95 33.13 14.35
CA ALA A 92 5.60 34.48 13.93
C ALA A 92 5.02 35.27 15.10
N ALA A 93 4.99 36.58 14.99
CA ALA A 93 4.40 37.46 16.00
C ALA A 93 3.62 38.60 15.34
N LEU A 94 2.50 38.96 15.93
CA LEU A 94 1.72 40.18 15.61
C LEU A 94 2.33 41.41 16.30
N GLU A 95 1.94 42.60 15.83
CA GLU A 95 2.13 43.84 16.58
C GLU A 95 1.32 43.76 17.88
N SER A 96 1.97 43.79 19.04
CA SER A 96 1.36 43.46 20.34
C SER A 96 1.10 44.69 21.25
N GLU A 97 1.37 45.89 20.77
CA GLU A 97 1.28 47.08 21.62
C GLU A 97 -0.10 47.27 22.26
N THR A 98 -1.16 47.19 21.48
CA THR A 98 -2.53 47.28 21.97
C THR A 98 -2.86 46.21 23.01
N TRP A 99 -2.45 44.99 22.75
CA TRP A 99 -2.65 43.84 23.65
C TRP A 99 -1.86 43.99 24.96
N GLN A 100 -0.64 44.53 24.88
CA GLN A 100 0.17 44.86 26.08
C GLN A 100 -0.51 45.90 26.96
N GLN A 101 -1.06 46.98 26.35
CA GLN A 101 -1.78 48.01 27.09
C GLN A 101 -3.08 47.48 27.71
N MET A 102 -3.81 46.65 27.01
CA MET A 102 -5.03 45.99 27.56
C MET A 102 -4.71 45.10 28.76
N HIS A 103 -3.63 44.28 28.64
CA HIS A 103 -3.19 43.43 29.75
C HIS A 103 -2.72 44.27 30.94
N ALA A 104 -1.92 45.32 30.71
CA ALA A 104 -1.45 46.22 31.78
C ALA A 104 -2.62 46.92 32.52
N SER A 105 -3.70 47.33 31.79
CA SER A 105 -4.89 47.87 32.39
C SER A 105 -5.66 46.87 33.26
N ALA A 106 -5.83 45.66 32.75
CA ALA A 106 -6.50 44.57 33.48
C ALA A 106 -5.72 44.16 34.74
N LEU A 107 -4.39 44.12 34.65
CA LEU A 107 -3.49 43.82 35.75
C LEU A 107 -3.56 44.91 36.84
N ALA A 108 -3.60 46.20 36.48
CA ALA A 108 -3.80 47.29 37.43
C ALA A 108 -5.13 47.19 38.17
N THR A 109 -6.21 46.80 37.47
CA THR A 109 -7.55 46.58 38.08
C THR A 109 -7.50 45.37 39.03
N LEU A 110 -6.80 44.31 38.68
CA LEU A 110 -6.60 43.15 39.56
C LEU A 110 -5.87 43.55 40.82
N HIS A 111 -4.75 44.25 40.73
CA HIS A 111 -3.99 44.73 41.92
C HIS A 111 -4.84 45.61 42.83
N GLN A 112 -5.65 46.50 42.25
CA GLN A 112 -6.61 47.31 43.02
C GLN A 112 -7.62 46.44 43.77
N ALA A 113 -8.17 45.41 43.14
CA ALA A 113 -9.13 44.49 43.74
C ALA A 113 -8.45 43.63 44.85
N GLU A 114 -7.20 43.18 44.62
CA GLU A 114 -6.42 42.43 45.60
C GLU A 114 -6.14 43.27 46.86
N ASP A 115 -5.66 44.50 46.68
CA ASP A 115 -5.43 45.45 47.80
C ASP A 115 -6.68 45.74 48.60
N ALA A 116 -7.82 45.91 47.92
CA ALA A 116 -9.10 46.15 48.59
C ALA A 116 -9.59 44.91 49.34
N TRP A 117 -9.44 43.72 48.72
CA TRP A 117 -9.75 42.44 49.33
C TRP A 117 -8.96 42.18 50.60
N GLU A 118 -7.68 42.38 50.59
CA GLU A 118 -6.81 42.21 51.75
C GLU A 118 -7.25 43.07 52.92
N ARG A 119 -7.50 44.38 52.69
CA ARG A 119 -7.94 45.30 53.73
C ARG A 119 -9.33 44.94 54.28
N LEU A 120 -10.27 44.59 53.43
CA LEU A 120 -11.64 44.24 53.82
C LEU A 120 -11.71 42.90 54.53
N THR A 121 -10.82 41.97 54.22
CA THR A 121 -10.73 40.70 54.92
C THR A 121 -10.34 40.91 56.40
N LEU A 122 -9.37 41.78 56.68
CA LEU A 122 -8.97 42.12 58.06
C LEU A 122 -10.16 42.76 58.86
N LEU A 123 -10.96 43.61 58.21
CA LEU A 123 -12.15 44.21 58.81
C LEU A 123 -13.27 43.20 59.06
N TYR A 124 -13.46 42.23 58.16
CA TYR A 124 -14.42 41.14 58.31
C TYR A 124 -14.02 40.20 59.45
N GLU A 125 -12.75 39.79 59.54
CA GLU A 125 -12.22 38.97 60.62
C GLU A 125 -12.35 39.66 62.00
N SER A 126 -12.25 40.99 62.06
CA SER A 126 -12.51 41.76 63.30
C SER A 126 -13.99 41.97 63.63
N GLY A 127 -14.91 41.46 62.82
CA GLY A 127 -16.37 41.64 62.97
C GLY A 127 -16.87 43.02 62.62
N SER A 128 -16.06 43.86 61.97
CA SER A 128 -16.39 45.27 61.65
C SER A 128 -16.98 45.46 60.29
N LEU A 129 -17.05 44.38 59.44
CA LEU A 129 -17.60 44.42 58.06
C LEU A 129 -18.79 43.48 57.92
N PRO A 130 -19.95 43.95 57.38
CA PRO A 130 -21.06 43.07 57.02
C PRO A 130 -20.69 42.02 55.97
N GLU A 131 -21.22 40.81 56.12
CA GLU A 131 -20.95 39.68 55.23
C GLU A 131 -21.26 40.02 53.75
N ILE A 132 -22.35 40.75 53.50
CA ILE A 132 -22.74 41.14 52.14
C ILE A 132 -21.63 41.94 51.43
N GLN A 133 -20.92 42.84 52.13
CA GLN A 133 -19.85 43.61 51.55
C GLN A 133 -18.59 42.77 51.33
N TYR A 134 -18.35 41.80 52.21
CA TYR A 134 -17.28 40.85 52.04
C TYR A 134 -17.45 39.99 50.76
N VAL A 135 -18.67 39.42 50.59
CA VAL A 135 -19.04 38.64 49.40
C VAL A 135 -19.01 39.48 48.12
N GLU A 136 -19.47 40.74 48.18
CA GLU A 136 -19.38 41.66 47.03
C GLU A 136 -17.95 41.89 46.60
N MET A 137 -17.06 42.10 47.55
CA MET A 137 -15.65 42.34 47.25
C MET A 137 -14.93 41.09 46.74
N GLN A 138 -15.30 39.91 47.27
CA GLN A 138 -14.82 38.62 46.75
C GLN A 138 -15.21 38.44 45.28
N THR A 139 -16.46 38.79 44.95
CA THR A 139 -16.97 38.74 43.57
C THR A 139 -16.20 39.68 42.65
N LYS A 140 -15.90 40.91 43.11
CA LYS A 140 -15.10 41.89 42.36
C LYS A 140 -13.68 41.40 42.12
N LEU A 141 -13.04 40.78 43.12
CA LEU A 141 -11.73 40.16 42.95
C LEU A 141 -11.71 39.04 41.91
N GLU A 142 -12.68 38.14 41.97
CA GLU A 142 -12.78 37.04 41.00
C GLU A 142 -13.05 37.54 39.56
N GLN A 143 -13.87 38.64 39.43
CA GLN A 143 -14.07 39.29 38.13
C GLN A 143 -12.77 39.92 37.59
N ALA A 144 -12.01 40.61 38.45
CA ALA A 144 -10.73 41.20 38.06
C ALA A 144 -9.71 40.17 37.67
N LYS A 145 -9.59 39.04 38.40
CA LYS A 145 -8.76 37.89 38.05
C LYS A 145 -9.13 37.28 36.68
N ALA A 146 -10.43 37.12 36.42
CA ALA A 146 -10.93 36.62 35.16
C ALA A 146 -10.58 37.55 33.97
N ALA A 147 -10.76 38.88 34.19
CA ALA A 147 -10.44 39.89 33.17
C ALA A 147 -8.94 39.94 32.84
N GLU A 148 -8.08 39.89 33.86
CA GLU A 148 -6.62 39.83 33.67
C GLU A 148 -6.23 38.58 32.90
N LYS A 149 -6.74 37.41 33.28
CA LYS A 149 -6.45 36.13 32.62
C LYS A 149 -6.83 36.12 31.13
N ILE A 150 -7.99 36.77 30.80
CA ILE A 150 -8.39 36.92 29.39
C ILE A 150 -7.44 37.83 28.64
N ALA A 151 -7.04 38.96 29.22
CA ALA A 151 -6.13 39.90 28.59
C ALA A 151 -4.70 39.31 28.43
N ALA A 152 -4.20 38.59 29.44
CA ALA A 152 -2.93 37.89 29.39
C ALA A 152 -2.91 36.84 28.30
N ARG A 153 -3.99 36.05 28.17
CA ARG A 153 -4.15 35.05 27.11
C ARG A 153 -4.15 35.71 25.73
N ALA A 154 -4.93 36.77 25.54
CA ALA A 154 -4.97 37.49 24.28
C ALA A 154 -3.61 38.06 23.87
N LEU A 155 -2.83 38.56 24.84
CA LEU A 155 -1.44 38.99 24.60
C LEU A 155 -0.54 37.80 24.25
N ALA A 156 -0.64 36.69 24.93
CA ALA A 156 0.14 35.46 24.59
C ALA A 156 -0.16 34.95 23.18
N GLU A 157 -1.43 35.01 22.77
CA GLU A 157 -1.89 34.58 21.45
C GLU A 157 -1.45 35.50 20.29
N THR A 158 -0.81 36.63 20.59
CA THR A 158 -0.12 37.45 19.57
C THR A 158 1.16 36.78 19.06
N LYS A 159 1.64 35.72 19.73
CA LYS A 159 2.78 34.93 19.31
C LYS A 159 2.31 33.57 18.86
N LEU A 160 2.65 33.20 17.64
CA LEU A 160 2.32 31.90 17.07
C LEU A 160 3.42 30.91 17.42
N HIS A 161 3.07 29.88 18.19
CA HIS A 161 3.99 28.81 18.58
C HIS A 161 3.73 27.54 17.79
N ALA A 162 4.78 26.73 17.61
CA ALA A 162 4.67 25.40 17.05
C ALA A 162 4.02 24.43 18.05
N PRO A 163 2.89 23.79 17.73
CA PRO A 163 2.22 22.85 18.62
C PRO A 163 2.91 21.48 18.68
N MET A 164 3.89 21.24 17.81
CA MET A 164 4.66 20.01 17.70
C MET A 164 5.98 20.29 16.98
N ALA A 165 6.97 19.44 17.19
CA ALA A 165 8.19 19.45 16.37
C ALA A 165 7.86 19.03 14.92
N GLY A 166 8.53 19.68 13.95
CA GLY A 166 8.25 19.40 12.52
C GLY A 166 9.04 20.29 11.58
N VAL A 167 8.66 20.32 10.32
CA VAL A 167 9.25 21.14 9.27
C VAL A 167 8.20 22.10 8.72
N VAL A 168 8.59 23.35 8.48
CA VAL A 168 7.71 24.36 7.87
C VAL A 168 7.48 23.99 6.40
N GLY A 169 6.27 23.52 6.09
CA GLY A 169 5.88 23.11 4.73
C GLY A 169 5.46 24.27 3.86
N LYS A 170 4.68 25.22 4.42
CA LYS A 170 4.23 26.44 3.71
C LYS A 170 4.25 27.63 4.64
N ARG A 171 4.53 28.79 4.09
CA ARG A 171 4.47 30.09 4.76
C ARG A 171 3.67 31.04 3.86
N ASN A 172 2.47 31.42 4.32
CA ASN A 172 1.52 32.24 3.55
C ASN A 172 1.52 33.69 4.03
N VAL A 173 2.48 34.11 4.86
CA VAL A 173 2.54 35.46 5.43
C VAL A 173 3.96 36.03 5.37
N GLU A 174 3.98 37.36 5.27
CA GLU A 174 5.19 38.17 5.29
C GLU A 174 5.07 39.25 6.37
N GLN A 175 6.20 39.81 6.79
CA GLN A 175 6.22 40.95 7.70
C GLN A 175 5.41 42.12 7.13
N GLY A 176 4.59 42.75 7.95
CA GLY A 176 3.73 43.88 7.57
C GLY A 176 2.37 43.49 6.98
N MET A 177 2.11 42.21 6.68
CA MET A 177 0.79 41.75 6.24
C MET A 177 -0.23 41.78 7.39
N ASN A 178 -1.50 42.08 7.07
CA ASN A 178 -2.63 41.92 7.98
C ASN A 178 -3.17 40.49 7.86
N VAL A 179 -3.46 39.85 8.98
CA VAL A 179 -4.06 38.51 9.07
C VAL A 179 -5.39 38.57 9.78
N LEU A 180 -6.30 37.69 9.39
CA LEU A 180 -7.61 37.49 9.99
C LEU A 180 -7.61 36.23 10.86
N PRO A 181 -8.53 36.11 11.83
CA PRO A 181 -8.71 34.89 12.58
C PRO A 181 -8.96 33.70 11.63
N ASP A 182 -8.50 32.51 12.04
CA ASP A 182 -8.67 31.25 11.34
C ASP A 182 -8.05 31.15 9.93
N GLN A 183 -7.36 32.20 9.46
CA GLN A 183 -6.61 32.17 8.21
C GLN A 183 -5.29 31.41 8.41
N PRO A 184 -5.04 30.27 7.73
CA PRO A 184 -3.78 29.53 7.85
C PRO A 184 -2.58 30.36 7.37
N VAL A 185 -1.67 30.68 8.29
CA VAL A 185 -0.47 31.49 8.02
C VAL A 185 0.76 30.63 7.83
N ILE A 186 0.90 29.54 8.58
CA ILE A 186 2.01 28.59 8.49
C ILE A 186 1.44 27.17 8.48
N THR A 187 1.96 26.32 7.62
CA THR A 187 1.68 24.88 7.64
C THR A 187 2.89 24.15 8.17
N LEU A 188 2.74 23.41 9.25
CA LEU A 188 3.76 22.58 9.86
C LEU A 188 3.52 21.12 9.51
N LEU A 189 4.55 20.43 9.03
CA LEU A 189 4.51 19.03 8.62
C LEU A 189 5.32 18.19 9.61
N ASN A 190 4.72 17.11 10.12
CA ASN A 190 5.47 16.13 10.89
C ASN A 190 6.13 15.15 9.92
N THR A 191 7.43 15.30 9.72
CA THR A 191 8.24 14.43 8.86
C THR A 191 8.93 13.29 9.62
N GLN A 192 8.76 13.21 10.93
CA GLN A 192 9.39 12.15 11.75
C GLN A 192 8.68 10.80 11.58
N ARG A 193 7.40 10.82 11.27
CA ARG A 193 6.58 9.62 11.05
C ARG A 193 5.81 9.72 9.73
N PRO A 194 6.52 9.66 8.60
CA PRO A 194 5.86 9.67 7.30
C PRO A 194 5.00 8.42 7.14
N VAL A 195 3.92 8.53 6.42
CA VAL A 195 3.06 7.41 6.02
C VAL A 195 3.05 7.27 4.50
N ILE A 196 2.85 6.08 4.02
CA ILE A 196 2.69 5.83 2.59
C ILE A 196 1.22 5.63 2.31
N LYS A 197 0.66 6.48 1.47
CA LYS A 197 -0.71 6.33 0.99
C LYS A 197 -0.72 5.58 -0.33
N ILE A 198 -1.52 4.53 -0.43
CA ILE A 198 -1.82 3.79 -1.65
C ILE A 198 -3.31 3.86 -1.95
N HIS A 199 -3.68 3.72 -3.23
CA HIS A 199 -5.06 3.59 -3.66
C HIS A 199 -5.34 2.12 -4.00
N VAL A 200 -6.23 1.51 -3.26
CA VAL A 200 -6.63 0.11 -3.45
C VAL A 200 -7.97 0.06 -4.17
N PRO A 201 -8.11 -0.65 -5.30
CA PRO A 201 -9.37 -0.82 -6.00
C PRO A 201 -10.44 -1.51 -5.14
N GLU A 202 -11.71 -1.23 -5.41
CA GLU A 202 -12.85 -1.76 -4.64
C GLU A 202 -12.85 -3.29 -4.56
N ASN A 203 -12.59 -3.96 -5.68
CA ASN A 203 -12.56 -5.43 -5.76
C ASN A 203 -11.45 -6.08 -4.94
N GLU A 204 -10.42 -5.32 -4.51
CA GLU A 204 -9.31 -5.82 -3.70
C GLU A 204 -9.42 -5.40 -2.23
N MET A 205 -10.36 -4.50 -1.95
CA MET A 205 -10.52 -3.90 -0.64
C MET A 205 -11.01 -4.90 0.42
N PHE A 206 -11.74 -5.94 0.02
CA PHE A 206 -12.20 -6.99 0.93
C PHE A 206 -11.03 -7.76 1.54
N ASP A 207 -10.03 -8.09 0.72
CA ASP A 207 -8.83 -8.84 1.12
C ASP A 207 -7.80 -7.98 1.87
N THR A 208 -7.91 -6.65 1.77
CA THR A 208 -7.00 -5.71 2.43
C THR A 208 -7.38 -5.54 3.90
N LYS A 209 -6.46 -5.85 4.82
CA LYS A 209 -6.67 -5.78 6.27
C LYS A 209 -5.61 -4.93 6.95
N VAL A 210 -6.00 -4.25 8.03
CA VAL A 210 -5.06 -3.56 8.92
C VAL A 210 -4.12 -4.60 9.54
N GLY A 211 -2.83 -4.26 9.63
CA GLY A 211 -1.78 -5.15 10.12
C GLY A 211 -1.08 -5.97 9.02
N GLN A 212 -1.59 -5.99 7.78
CA GLN A 212 -0.91 -6.69 6.69
C GLN A 212 0.49 -6.11 6.45
N PRO A 213 1.50 -6.97 6.27
CA PRO A 213 2.85 -6.55 5.95
C PRO A 213 2.94 -6.02 4.52
N ALA A 214 3.75 -4.99 4.34
CA ALA A 214 4.02 -4.39 3.05
C ALA A 214 5.52 -4.12 2.88
N ARG A 215 6.01 -4.25 1.65
CA ARG A 215 7.36 -3.88 1.24
C ARG A 215 7.28 -2.66 0.34
N ILE A 216 8.06 -1.65 0.66
CA ILE A 216 8.02 -0.33 0.03
C ILE A 216 9.36 -0.06 -0.64
N PHE A 217 9.34 0.34 -1.89
CA PHE A 217 10.52 0.72 -2.65
C PHE A 217 10.39 2.17 -3.10
N VAL A 218 11.27 3.03 -2.59
CA VAL A 218 11.32 4.45 -2.93
C VAL A 218 12.48 4.67 -3.88
N GLY A 219 12.20 5.00 -5.13
CA GLY A 219 13.22 5.17 -6.18
C GLY A 219 14.29 6.22 -5.82
N ALA A 220 13.91 7.28 -5.11
CA ALA A 220 14.81 8.34 -4.67
C ALA A 220 15.84 7.89 -3.60
N LEU A 221 15.57 6.81 -2.87
CA LEU A 221 16.43 6.29 -1.79
C LEU A 221 17.32 5.12 -2.24
N LYS A 222 17.77 5.10 -3.50
CA LYS A 222 18.67 4.08 -4.07
C LYS A 222 18.23 2.64 -3.78
N SER A 223 16.94 2.34 -3.98
CA SER A 223 16.35 0.99 -3.93
C SER A 223 16.45 0.26 -2.58
N SER A 224 16.52 0.99 -1.48
CA SER A 224 16.38 0.37 -0.15
C SER A 224 14.98 -0.18 0.00
N GLU A 225 14.85 -1.46 0.31
CA GLU A 225 13.58 -2.08 0.69
C GLU A 225 13.22 -1.62 2.10
N ILE A 226 12.02 -1.07 2.25
CA ILE A 226 11.47 -0.57 3.50
C ILE A 226 10.31 -1.50 3.89
N SER A 227 10.40 -2.10 5.05
CA SER A 227 9.29 -2.86 5.63
C SER A 227 8.30 -1.94 6.31
N GLY A 228 7.02 -2.29 6.22
CA GLY A 228 5.94 -1.53 6.86
C GLY A 228 4.68 -2.37 6.98
N LYS A 229 3.66 -1.79 7.63
CA LYS A 229 2.36 -2.43 7.83
C LYS A 229 1.23 -1.47 7.52
N ILE A 230 0.11 -2.01 7.03
CA ILE A 230 -1.13 -1.26 6.88
C ILE A 230 -1.62 -0.83 8.26
N THR A 231 -1.77 0.47 8.47
CA THR A 231 -2.26 1.06 9.73
C THR A 231 -3.68 1.57 9.63
N GLU A 232 -4.08 2.07 8.47
CA GLU A 232 -5.40 2.63 8.26
C GLU A 232 -5.97 2.17 6.92
N LYS A 233 -7.26 1.90 6.93
CA LYS A 233 -8.06 1.53 5.76
C LYS A 233 -9.19 2.52 5.62
N GLY A 234 -9.19 3.31 4.55
CA GLY A 234 -10.24 4.27 4.25
C GLY A 234 -11.59 3.58 4.06
N VAL A 235 -12.65 4.26 4.47
CA VAL A 235 -14.04 3.77 4.33
C VAL A 235 -14.81 4.50 3.23
N GLN A 236 -14.23 5.54 2.65
CA GLN A 236 -14.81 6.31 1.57
C GLN A 236 -14.01 6.11 0.29
N ALA A 237 -14.70 5.75 -0.78
CA ALA A 237 -14.10 5.65 -2.10
C ALA A 237 -13.84 7.04 -2.68
N HIS A 238 -12.75 7.17 -3.42
CA HIS A 238 -12.46 8.38 -4.17
C HIS A 238 -13.47 8.53 -5.32
N PRO A 239 -14.11 9.70 -5.51
CA PRO A 239 -15.23 9.87 -6.44
C PRO A 239 -14.91 9.53 -7.91
N TYR A 240 -13.67 9.73 -8.32
CA TYR A 240 -13.25 9.53 -9.72
C TYR A 240 -12.58 8.18 -9.98
N THR A 241 -11.83 7.65 -9.02
CA THR A 241 -11.05 6.42 -9.22
C THR A 241 -11.72 5.19 -8.66
N HIS A 242 -12.79 5.35 -7.86
CA HIS A 242 -13.47 4.29 -7.11
C HIS A 242 -12.53 3.42 -6.25
N GLY A 243 -11.33 3.93 -6.00
CA GLY A 243 -10.35 3.32 -5.09
C GLY A 243 -10.47 3.88 -3.68
N TYR A 244 -9.97 3.14 -2.74
CA TYR A 244 -9.93 3.51 -1.32
C TYR A 244 -8.51 3.85 -0.89
N ASP A 245 -8.37 4.86 -0.07
CA ASP A 245 -7.09 5.23 0.51
C ASP A 245 -6.72 4.25 1.63
N VAL A 246 -5.53 3.68 1.52
CA VAL A 246 -4.94 2.81 2.55
C VAL A 246 -3.59 3.39 2.94
N LYS A 247 -3.36 3.52 4.26
CA LYS A 247 -2.10 4.06 4.78
C LYS A 247 -1.25 2.94 5.37
N ILE A 248 0.03 3.03 5.08
CA ILE A 248 1.06 2.09 5.51
C ILE A 248 2.10 2.89 6.30
N ALA A 249 2.37 2.44 7.52
CA ALA A 249 3.45 3.00 8.31
C ALA A 249 4.72 2.16 8.14
N PRO A 250 5.87 2.78 7.85
CA PRO A 250 7.16 2.10 7.90
C PRO A 250 7.45 1.59 9.31
N ASP A 251 8.07 0.41 9.42
CA ASP A 251 8.43 -0.17 10.73
C ASP A 251 9.58 0.58 11.43
N SER A 252 10.35 1.38 10.68
CA SER A 252 11.48 2.16 11.20
C SER A 252 11.48 3.57 10.64
N HIS A 253 12.14 4.49 11.37
CA HIS A 253 12.40 5.84 10.87
C HIS A 253 13.41 5.80 9.74
N ILE A 254 13.07 6.42 8.61
CA ILE A 254 13.92 6.44 7.41
C ILE A 254 14.33 7.86 7.10
N ILE A 255 15.63 8.07 7.23
CA ILE A 255 16.23 9.39 6.93
C ILE A 255 16.09 9.65 5.42
N GLY A 256 15.57 10.82 5.08
CA GLY A 256 15.43 11.24 3.69
C GLY A 256 14.11 10.82 3.02
N LEU A 257 13.20 10.17 3.73
CA LEU A 257 11.85 9.90 3.24
C LEU A 257 11.00 11.18 3.38
N LEU A 258 10.79 11.88 2.27
CA LEU A 258 10.10 13.17 2.25
C LEU A 258 8.70 13.05 1.68
N PRO A 259 7.71 13.80 2.19
CA PRO A 259 6.38 13.90 1.60
C PRO A 259 6.43 14.29 0.10
N GLY A 260 5.56 13.67 -0.69
CA GLY A 260 5.53 13.83 -2.14
C GLY A 260 6.38 12.83 -2.93
N MET A 261 7.24 12.04 -2.28
CA MET A 261 7.98 10.97 -2.96
C MET A 261 7.03 9.86 -3.42
N VAL A 262 7.24 9.38 -4.65
CA VAL A 262 6.51 8.24 -5.21
C VAL A 262 7.26 6.95 -4.88
N CYS A 263 6.52 5.92 -4.50
CA CYS A 263 7.05 4.62 -4.15
C CYS A 263 6.23 3.49 -4.77
N LYS A 264 6.86 2.33 -4.90
CA LYS A 264 6.22 1.08 -5.28
C LYS A 264 6.01 0.24 -4.03
N VAL A 265 4.79 -0.22 -3.82
CA VAL A 265 4.39 -0.93 -2.61
C VAL A 265 3.90 -2.32 -2.99
N TYR A 266 4.44 -3.33 -2.32
CA TYR A 266 4.02 -4.72 -2.42
C TYR A 266 3.32 -5.10 -1.11
N VAL A 267 2.02 -5.30 -1.19
CA VAL A 267 1.21 -5.75 -0.05
C VAL A 267 1.04 -7.26 -0.12
N ARG A 268 1.40 -7.95 0.96
CA ARG A 268 1.25 -9.40 1.06
C ARG A 268 -0.18 -9.74 1.42
N ASN A 269 -0.79 -10.63 0.64
CA ASN A 269 -2.10 -11.18 0.99
C ASN A 269 -1.96 -12.27 2.06
N LEU A 270 -2.91 -12.32 2.97
CA LEU A 270 -3.07 -13.40 3.94
C LEU A 270 -4.47 -14.03 3.72
N PRO A 271 -4.64 -15.34 3.77
CA PRO A 271 -3.65 -16.36 4.18
C PRO A 271 -2.63 -16.69 3.08
N GLU A 272 -1.53 -17.34 3.50
CA GLU A 272 -0.63 -18.04 2.58
C GLU A 272 -1.42 -19.14 1.88
N GLU A 273 -1.28 -19.19 0.57
CA GLU A 273 -1.93 -20.22 -0.24
C GLU A 273 -0.89 -21.23 -0.68
N ASN A 274 -1.17 -22.50 -0.47
CA ASN A 274 -0.38 -23.55 -1.08
C ASN A 274 -0.72 -23.63 -2.55
N ALA A 275 0.27 -23.51 -3.39
CA ALA A 275 0.09 -23.62 -4.83
C ALA A 275 1.19 -24.48 -5.46
N LEU A 276 0.80 -25.20 -6.49
CA LEU A 276 1.76 -25.90 -7.34
C LEU A 276 2.40 -24.87 -8.28
N ILE A 277 3.72 -24.76 -8.22
CA ILE A 277 4.50 -23.86 -9.07
C ILE A 277 5.34 -24.68 -10.03
N ILE A 278 5.28 -24.33 -11.31
CA ILE A 278 6.14 -24.92 -12.32
C ILE A 278 6.88 -23.84 -13.11
N PRO A 279 8.05 -24.15 -13.68
CA PRO A 279 8.75 -23.22 -14.56
C PRO A 279 7.87 -22.83 -15.76
N VAL A 280 7.87 -21.54 -16.11
CA VAL A 280 7.06 -21.02 -17.24
C VAL A 280 7.36 -21.76 -18.54
N ARG A 281 8.59 -22.22 -18.71
CA ARG A 281 9.05 -22.99 -19.90
C ARG A 281 8.33 -24.32 -20.09
N ALA A 282 7.81 -24.91 -19.01
CA ALA A 282 7.11 -26.19 -19.06
C ALA A 282 5.68 -26.07 -19.63
N ILE A 283 5.10 -24.85 -19.66
CA ILE A 283 3.76 -24.61 -20.15
C ILE A 283 3.76 -24.39 -21.66
N ILE A 284 2.95 -25.18 -22.35
CA ILE A 284 2.84 -25.14 -23.81
C ILE A 284 1.43 -24.68 -24.17
N PRO A 285 1.29 -23.60 -24.97
CA PRO A 285 -0.01 -23.17 -25.45
C PRO A 285 -0.58 -24.19 -26.46
N GLU A 286 -1.87 -24.44 -26.40
CA GLU A 286 -2.54 -25.34 -27.35
C GLU A 286 -2.86 -24.59 -28.66
N PRO A 287 -2.38 -25.07 -29.82
CA PRO A 287 -2.44 -24.31 -31.08
C PRO A 287 -3.84 -23.93 -31.57
N PHE A 288 -4.86 -24.71 -31.21
CA PHE A 288 -6.22 -24.54 -31.72
C PHE A 288 -7.25 -24.19 -30.63
N ASN A 289 -6.87 -24.24 -29.36
CA ASN A 289 -7.69 -23.89 -28.21
C ASN A 289 -6.99 -22.81 -27.38
N LYS A 290 -7.77 -22.00 -26.66
CA LYS A 290 -7.18 -21.04 -25.68
C LYS A 290 -6.63 -21.74 -24.41
N GLY A 291 -6.33 -23.05 -24.51
CA GLY A 291 -5.85 -23.85 -23.40
C GLY A 291 -4.33 -23.93 -23.32
N HIS A 292 -3.86 -24.51 -22.23
CA HIS A 292 -2.44 -24.80 -22.01
C HIS A 292 -2.30 -26.27 -21.59
N PHE A 293 -1.17 -26.86 -21.92
CA PHE A 293 -0.86 -28.20 -21.50
C PHE A 293 0.61 -28.31 -21.08
N VAL A 294 0.92 -29.36 -20.36
CA VAL A 294 2.26 -29.76 -19.98
C VAL A 294 2.49 -31.23 -20.36
N TRP A 295 3.74 -31.61 -20.49
CA TRP A 295 4.13 -33.01 -20.60
C TRP A 295 4.48 -33.55 -19.22
N VAL A 296 3.73 -34.54 -18.74
CA VAL A 296 3.98 -35.24 -17.46
C VAL A 296 4.55 -36.61 -17.77
N LEU A 297 5.53 -37.03 -16.99
CA LEU A 297 6.11 -38.37 -17.08
C LEU A 297 5.38 -39.32 -16.14
N ASP A 298 5.06 -40.50 -16.65
CA ASP A 298 4.61 -41.63 -15.83
C ASP A 298 5.80 -42.36 -15.16
N GLU A 299 5.49 -43.42 -14.38
CA GLU A 299 6.50 -44.22 -13.67
C GLU A 299 7.50 -44.90 -14.62
N GLU A 300 7.11 -45.12 -15.90
CA GLU A 300 7.93 -45.76 -16.93
C GLU A 300 8.73 -44.75 -17.79
N ASN A 301 8.74 -43.46 -17.39
CA ASN A 301 9.32 -42.34 -18.13
C ASN A 301 8.71 -42.16 -19.52
N ARG A 302 7.39 -42.32 -19.65
CA ARG A 302 6.65 -42.04 -20.87
C ARG A 302 5.91 -40.71 -20.73
N ALA A 303 6.01 -39.89 -21.77
CA ALA A 303 5.36 -38.55 -21.76
C ALA A 303 3.86 -38.64 -22.03
N GLN A 304 3.08 -38.05 -21.16
CA GLN A 304 1.65 -37.90 -21.28
C GLN A 304 1.27 -36.44 -21.36
N LYS A 305 0.41 -36.09 -22.33
CA LYS A 305 -0.12 -34.74 -22.45
C LYS A 305 -1.21 -34.51 -21.40
N ARG A 306 -1.04 -33.49 -20.54
CA ARG A 306 -2.00 -33.14 -19.51
C ARG A 306 -2.40 -31.67 -19.64
N THR A 307 -3.69 -31.40 -19.81
CA THR A 307 -4.22 -30.04 -19.86
C THR A 307 -4.13 -29.41 -18.47
N VAL A 308 -3.67 -28.17 -18.41
CA VAL A 308 -3.53 -27.42 -17.18
C VAL A 308 -4.16 -26.05 -17.28
N ARG A 309 -4.59 -25.52 -16.14
CA ARG A 309 -5.07 -24.15 -16.01
C ARG A 309 -4.02 -23.33 -15.25
N PRO A 310 -3.24 -22.49 -15.96
CA PRO A 310 -2.27 -21.64 -15.31
C PRO A 310 -2.97 -20.52 -14.53
N GLY A 311 -2.36 -20.12 -13.42
CA GLY A 311 -2.78 -19.02 -12.57
C GLY A 311 -1.89 -17.77 -12.76
N THR A 312 -1.34 -17.26 -11.66
CA THR A 312 -0.53 -16.04 -11.62
C THR A 312 0.96 -16.32 -11.75
N LEU A 313 1.68 -15.39 -12.34
CA LEU A 313 3.13 -15.42 -12.40
C LEU A 313 3.71 -15.06 -11.03
N VAL A 314 4.60 -15.91 -10.50
CA VAL A 314 5.23 -15.74 -9.19
C VAL A 314 6.75 -15.84 -9.31
N ARG A 315 7.46 -15.50 -8.26
CA ARG A 315 8.91 -15.67 -8.24
C ARG A 315 9.25 -17.16 -8.32
N GLY A 316 9.90 -17.55 -9.41
CA GLY A 316 10.30 -18.95 -9.66
C GLY A 316 9.44 -19.70 -10.69
N GLY A 317 8.29 -19.14 -11.15
CA GLY A 317 7.47 -19.82 -12.15
C GLY A 317 6.06 -19.26 -12.27
N ILE A 318 5.13 -20.12 -12.60
CA ILE A 318 3.72 -19.83 -12.70
C ILE A 318 2.93 -20.84 -11.86
N THR A 319 1.90 -20.36 -11.16
CA THR A 319 1.03 -21.23 -10.38
C THR A 319 0.10 -22.04 -11.28
N ILE A 320 -0.22 -23.26 -10.87
CA ILE A 320 -1.19 -24.11 -11.55
C ILE A 320 -2.41 -24.27 -10.67
N LEU A 321 -3.56 -23.86 -11.21
CA LEU A 321 -4.84 -23.94 -10.51
C LEU A 321 -5.49 -25.31 -10.62
N GLU A 322 -5.33 -25.98 -11.79
CA GLU A 322 -5.95 -27.28 -12.07
C GLU A 322 -5.05 -28.09 -13.02
N GLY A 323 -5.06 -29.42 -12.89
CA GLY A 323 -4.46 -30.37 -13.85
C GLY A 323 -3.14 -31.00 -13.40
N LEU A 324 -2.54 -30.56 -12.28
CA LEU A 324 -1.36 -31.21 -11.71
C LEU A 324 -1.61 -31.59 -10.25
N VAL A 325 -0.83 -32.56 -9.78
CA VAL A 325 -0.77 -32.95 -8.37
C VAL A 325 0.71 -32.85 -7.88
N PRO A 326 0.93 -32.72 -6.56
CA PRO A 326 2.27 -32.82 -6.01
C PRO A 326 2.97 -34.10 -6.49
N GLU A 327 4.29 -34.07 -6.65
CA GLU A 327 5.13 -35.16 -7.12
C GLU A 327 5.01 -35.48 -8.65
N ASP A 328 4.10 -34.81 -9.40
CA ASP A 328 4.11 -34.93 -10.85
C ASP A 328 5.47 -34.49 -11.42
N ARG A 329 5.99 -35.26 -12.38
CA ARG A 329 7.25 -34.95 -13.06
C ARG A 329 6.93 -34.29 -14.40
N VAL A 330 7.18 -33.01 -14.53
CA VAL A 330 6.85 -32.21 -15.72
C VAL A 330 8.10 -31.94 -16.54
N ILE A 331 8.02 -32.12 -17.86
CA ILE A 331 9.11 -31.80 -18.77
C ILE A 331 9.26 -30.29 -18.89
N GLU A 332 10.43 -29.78 -18.52
CA GLU A 332 10.77 -28.35 -18.59
C GLU A 332 11.42 -27.98 -19.93
N GLU A 333 12.37 -28.80 -20.39
CA GLU A 333 13.10 -28.57 -21.65
C GLU A 333 13.19 -29.84 -22.49
N GLY A 334 13.32 -29.68 -23.82
CA GLY A 334 13.44 -30.80 -24.77
C GLY A 334 12.10 -31.35 -25.30
N TYR A 335 10.97 -30.70 -24.93
CA TYR A 335 9.62 -31.16 -25.29
C TYR A 335 9.28 -31.08 -26.78
N GLN A 336 10.05 -30.34 -27.60
CA GLN A 336 9.76 -30.13 -29.04
C GLN A 336 9.73 -31.43 -29.84
N ARG A 337 10.39 -32.48 -29.36
CA ARG A 337 10.47 -33.80 -29.98
C ARG A 337 9.61 -34.84 -29.26
N VAL A 338 8.90 -34.43 -28.23
CA VAL A 338 8.07 -35.30 -27.41
C VAL A 338 6.68 -35.42 -28.03
N THR A 339 6.19 -36.64 -28.15
CA THR A 339 4.81 -36.96 -28.55
C THR A 339 4.17 -37.81 -27.46
N VAL A 340 2.87 -37.99 -27.53
CA VAL A 340 2.15 -38.85 -26.57
C VAL A 340 2.77 -40.23 -26.54
N ASN A 341 3.06 -40.72 -25.36
CA ASN A 341 3.65 -42.03 -25.08
C ASN A 341 5.13 -42.22 -25.53
N SER A 342 5.84 -41.12 -25.87
CA SER A 342 7.28 -41.15 -26.13
C SER A 342 8.07 -41.51 -24.88
N LYS A 343 9.05 -42.42 -25.03
CA LYS A 343 9.97 -42.73 -23.95
C LYS A 343 11.01 -41.60 -23.82
N VAL A 344 11.24 -41.17 -22.63
CA VAL A 344 12.09 -40.02 -22.30
C VAL A 344 13.29 -40.48 -21.47
N GLU A 345 14.45 -39.89 -21.74
CA GLU A 345 15.66 -40.02 -20.92
C GLU A 345 15.84 -38.70 -20.14
N VAL A 346 15.73 -38.76 -18.83
CA VAL A 346 15.88 -37.59 -17.92
C VAL A 346 17.36 -37.25 -17.80
N ILE A 347 17.72 -36.02 -18.15
CA ILE A 347 19.12 -35.56 -18.08
C ILE A 347 19.39 -34.86 -16.75
N ASN A 348 18.42 -34.06 -16.26
CA ASN A 348 18.49 -33.35 -14.99
C ASN A 348 17.09 -33.38 -14.33
N GLU A 349 17.06 -33.55 -13.03
CA GLU A 349 15.89 -33.57 -12.19
C GLU A 349 15.98 -32.43 -11.16
#